data_d7596b966d9a2b08acb195fe7a4d3f33
#
_entry.id   d7596b966d9a2b08acb195fe7a4d3f33
#
_cell.length_a   1.000
_cell.length_b   1.000
_cell.length_c   1.000
_cell.angle_alpha   90.00
_cell.angle_beta   90.00
_cell.angle_gamma   90.00
#
_symmetry.space_group_name_H-M   'P 1'
#
loop_
_entity.id
_entity.type
_entity.pdbx_description
1 polymer ?
#
loop_
_entity_poly.entity_id
_entity_poly.type
_entity_poly.pdbx_seq_one_letter_code
_entity_poly.pdbx_strand_id
1 'polypeptide(L)' 'MTSIVAYDIEDDRMRQRLANYLLKYGVRLQKSVFAVQVERRLFKRFLKEIQEITKKEGKVAVFRMCIG' A
#
# COMPACT_ATOMS: atom_id res chain seq x y z
N MET A 1 -11.09 -2.40 -7.59
CA MET A 1 -11.12 -1.06 -6.98
C MET A 1 -9.72 -0.48 -6.95
N THR A 2 -9.57 0.70 -7.49
CA THR A 2 -8.26 1.36 -7.56
C THR A 2 -8.02 2.18 -6.31
N SER A 3 -6.83 2.05 -5.74
CA SER A 3 -6.43 2.80 -4.56
C SER A 3 -5.04 3.37 -4.74
N ILE A 4 -4.79 4.48 -4.09
CA ILE A 4 -3.47 5.08 -4.03
C ILE A 4 -2.92 4.82 -2.63
N VAL A 5 -1.74 4.25 -2.56
CA VAL A 5 -1.05 3.99 -1.29
C VAL A 5 0.19 4.88 -1.24
N ALA A 6 0.26 5.71 -0.22
CA ALA A 6 1.42 6.56 0.02
C ALA A 6 1.94 6.26 1.41
N TYR A 7 3.26 6.22 1.57
CA TYR A 7 3.84 5.92 2.87
C TYR A 7 5.10 6.72 3.13
N ASP A 8 5.40 6.86 4.42
CA ASP A 8 6.60 7.51 4.89
C ASP A 8 7.20 6.60 5.96
N ILE A 9 8.15 5.77 5.57
CA ILE A 9 8.77 4.76 6.41
C ILE A 9 10.28 4.94 6.35
N GLU A 10 10.91 5.12 7.50
CA GLU A 10 12.35 5.34 7.59
C GLU A 10 13.15 4.04 7.48
N ASP A 11 12.61 2.94 7.98
CA ASP A 11 13.31 1.65 7.97
C ASP A 11 13.41 1.12 6.54
N ASP A 12 14.64 0.92 6.05
CA ASP A 12 14.87 0.49 4.68
C ASP A 12 14.29 -0.88 4.36
N ARG A 13 14.41 -1.83 5.28
CA ARG A 13 13.88 -3.19 5.07
C ARG A 13 12.37 -3.19 4.99
N MET A 14 11.75 -2.50 5.93
CA MET A 14 10.30 -2.39 5.98
C MET A 14 9.77 -1.71 4.72
N ARG A 15 10.41 -0.62 4.33
CA ARG A 15 10.06 0.12 3.12
C ARG A 15 10.15 -0.77 1.89
N GLN A 16 11.21 -1.56 1.79
CA GLN A 16 11.42 -2.46 0.65
C GLN A 16 10.37 -3.58 0.64
N ARG A 17 10.05 -4.13 1.81
CA ARG A 17 9.01 -5.16 1.91
C ARG A 17 7.66 -4.64 1.46
N LEU A 18 7.33 -3.44 1.91
CA LEU A 18 6.06 -2.83 1.54
C LEU A 18 6.00 -2.56 0.04
N ALA A 19 7.08 -2.03 -0.53
CA ALA A 19 7.14 -1.78 -1.96
C ALA A 19 6.95 -3.09 -2.74
N ASN A 20 7.64 -4.16 -2.36
CA ASN A 20 7.51 -5.45 -3.01
C ASN A 20 6.09 -5.99 -2.92
N TYR A 21 5.46 -5.83 -1.78
CA TYR A 21 4.08 -6.25 -1.58
C TYR A 21 3.13 -5.48 -2.49
N LEU A 22 3.27 -4.16 -2.54
CA LEU A 22 2.40 -3.31 -3.34
C LEU A 22 2.57 -3.56 -4.83
N LEU A 23 3.77 -3.91 -5.28
CA LEU A 23 4.01 -4.22 -6.68
C LEU A 23 3.24 -5.45 -7.17
N LYS A 24 2.80 -6.31 -6.26
CA LYS A 24 1.94 -7.44 -6.62
C LYS A 24 0.55 -7.00 -7.04
N TYR A 25 0.13 -5.82 -6.62
CA TYR A 25 -1.22 -5.32 -6.86
C TYR A 25 -1.28 -4.18 -7.86
N GLY A 26 -0.15 -3.56 -8.18
CA GLY A 26 -0.18 -2.40 -9.04
C GLY A 26 1.19 -1.89 -9.44
N VAL A 27 1.29 -0.59 -9.65
CA VAL A 27 2.49 0.04 -10.17
C VAL A 27 2.95 1.17 -9.27
N ARG A 28 4.25 1.41 -9.31
CA ARG A 28 4.85 2.53 -8.58
C ARG A 28 4.68 3.81 -9.41
N LEU A 29 4.10 4.83 -8.80
CA LEU A 29 3.95 6.14 -9.41
C LEU A 29 5.11 7.07 -9.02
N GLN A 30 5.51 7.01 -7.76
CA GLN A 30 6.63 7.77 -7.23
C GLN A 30 7.33 6.90 -6.20
N LYS A 31 8.44 7.37 -5.66
CA LYS A 31 9.28 6.59 -4.76
C LYS A 31 8.50 5.91 -3.64
N SER A 32 7.51 6.58 -3.09
CA SER A 32 6.71 6.06 -1.98
C SER A 32 5.21 6.17 -2.26
N VAL A 33 4.82 6.16 -3.54
CA VAL A 33 3.42 6.27 -3.93
C VAL A 33 3.12 5.20 -4.98
N PHE A 34 2.10 4.41 -4.72
CA PHE A 34 1.71 3.31 -5.60
C PHE A 34 0.23 3.42 -5.97
N ALA A 35 -0.09 3.02 -7.19
CA ALA A 35 -1.47 2.82 -7.62
C ALA A 35 -1.69 1.31 -7.64
N VAL A 36 -2.67 0.84 -6.88
CA VAL A 36 -2.94 -0.59 -6.74
C VAL A 36 -4.39 -0.90 -7.07
N GLN A 37 -4.62 -2.13 -7.54
CA GLN A 37 -5.95 -2.64 -7.76
C GLN A 37 -6.19 -3.82 -6.83
N VAL A 38 -7.19 -3.68 -5.96
CA VAL A 38 -7.53 -4.70 -4.97
C VAL A 38 -9.03 -4.95 -5.03
N GLU A 39 -9.42 -6.20 -5.09
CA GLU A 39 -10.83 -6.56 -5.06
C GLU A 39 -11.45 -6.07 -3.76
N ARG A 40 -12.68 -5.54 -3.88
CA ARG A 40 -13.38 -4.97 -2.75
C ARG A 40 -13.47 -5.90 -1.55
N ARG A 41 -13.75 -7.18 -1.80
CA ARG A 41 -13.86 -8.18 -0.74
C ARG A 41 -12.54 -8.48 -0.03
N LEU A 42 -11.41 -8.20 -0.69
CA LEU A 42 -10.08 -8.46 -0.15
C LEU A 42 -9.44 -7.21 0.45
N PHE A 43 -10.11 -6.08 0.38
CA PHE A 43 -9.53 -4.80 0.77
C PHE A 43 -9.17 -4.74 2.26
N LYS A 44 -10.02 -5.27 3.13
CA LYS A 44 -9.73 -5.32 4.58
C LYS A 44 -8.48 -6.14 4.86
N ARG A 45 -8.36 -7.27 4.19
CA ARG A 45 -7.19 -8.14 4.31
C ARG A 45 -5.94 -7.44 3.81
N PHE A 46 -6.05 -6.73 2.70
CA PHE A 46 -4.97 -5.95 2.13
C PHE A 46 -4.46 -4.91 3.14
N LEU A 47 -5.35 -4.15 3.76
CA LEU A 47 -4.99 -3.17 4.78
C LEU A 47 -4.32 -3.83 5.98
N LYS A 48 -4.85 -4.98 6.41
CA LYS A 48 -4.29 -5.70 7.54
C LYS A 48 -2.86 -6.17 7.24
N GLU A 49 -2.63 -6.69 6.03
CA GLU A 49 -1.30 -7.14 5.64
C GLU A 49 -0.31 -5.99 5.59
N ILE A 50 -0.73 -4.81 5.13
CA ILE A 50 0.11 -3.62 5.18
C ILE A 50 0.49 -3.28 6.62
N GLN A 51 -0.46 -3.34 7.54
CA GLN A 51 -0.19 -3.08 8.95
C GLN A 51 0.80 -4.09 9.54
N GLU A 52 0.70 -5.35 9.14
CA GLU A 52 1.62 -6.38 9.58
C GLU A 52 3.03 -6.15 9.05
N ILE A 53 3.15 -5.76 7.79
CA ILE A 53 4.44 -5.48 7.17
C ILE A 53 5.12 -4.30 7.86
N THR A 54 4.37 -3.26 8.18
CA THR A 54 4.89 -2.04 8.79
C THR A 54 4.95 -2.12 10.32
N LYS A 55 4.39 -3.19 10.90
CA LYS A 55 4.30 -3.38 12.35
C LYS A 55 3.67 -2.18 13.04
N LYS A 56 2.76 -1.53 12.34
CA LYS A 56 2.09 -0.31 12.80
C LYS A 56 3.06 0.86 13.05
N GLU A 57 4.27 0.75 12.53
CA GLU A 57 5.24 1.83 12.57
C GLU A 57 5.26 2.56 11.23
N GLY A 58 5.61 3.83 11.25
CA GLY A 58 5.60 4.64 10.04
C GLY A 58 4.20 5.10 9.68
N LYS A 59 4.13 5.92 8.66
CA LYS A 59 2.88 6.51 8.20
C LYS A 59 2.49 5.90 6.86
N VAL A 60 1.27 5.35 6.80
CA VAL A 60 0.73 4.81 5.56
C VAL A 60 -0.65 5.40 5.35
N ALA A 61 -0.87 5.96 4.18
CA ALA A 61 -2.18 6.51 3.80
C ALA A 61 -2.69 5.73 2.59
N VAL A 62 -3.95 5.36 2.63
CA VAL A 62 -4.60 4.65 1.53
C VAL A 62 -5.82 5.45 1.11
N PHE A 63 -5.84 5.83 -0.16
CA PHE A 63 -6.94 6.61 -0.74
C PHE A 63 -7.64 5.78 -1.80
N ARG A 64 -8.92 5.53 -1.61
CA ARG A 64 -9.72 4.85 -2.63
C ARG A 64 -10.14 5.86 -3.68
N MET A 65 -9.95 5.49 -4.94
CA MET A 65 -10.40 6.33 -6.04
C MET A 65 -11.74 5.81 -6.54
N CYS A 66 -12.77 6.61 -6.36
CA CYS A 66 -14.07 6.33 -6.97
C CYS A 66 -14.10 7.00 -8.33
N ILE A 67 -13.93 6.18 -9.37
CA ILE A 67 -14.16 6.64 -10.72
C ILE A 67 -15.62 6.29 -10.98
N GLY A 68 -16.46 7.23 -10.74
CA GLY A 68 -17.90 7.07 -10.89
C GLY A 68 -18.34 7.02 -12.32
#